data_ada6abf09a25cde3ed85b52509d91986
#
_entry.id   ada6abf09a25cde3ed85b52509d91986
#
_cell.length_a   1.000
_cell.length_b   1.000
_cell.length_c   1.000
_cell.angle_alpha   90.00
_cell.angle_beta   90.00
_cell.angle_gamma   90.00
#
_symmetry.space_group_name_H-M   'P 1'
#
loop_
_entity.id
_entity.type
_entity.pdbx_description
1 polymer ?
#
loop_
_entity_poly.entity_id
_entity_poly.type
_entity_poly.pdbx_seq_one_letter_code
_entity_poly.pdbx_strand_id
1 'polypeptide(L)'
;LEFFPDVSPRFASPFGRCSNPPKAVANRLAAAPRQLLYTHSGGNMPQYLVNRFAEEIANGETELALICGAELLRSTQNARKAGLKIDHNEDPGGEPTRIGDNRFGFSDEEARHELRAAIHFYPLLENAIRGGLKRDVASHMTAMGRLFERLAAAAKDNPLATRREGYSAERLATISDDNRWICFPYPRLMNSNAIIDQAAAVLMTSVGKAREWGIPQERWVFLHGCADGTDTWVVSERERLDASPAIRGCARIALDMAGKSVADVAAFDLYSCFPSAVEVAMKEIGIADDDPRPISVTGGLPFFGGPGNNYVTHSIAEMMNVVRKRPGSFGMVTANGNYLTKHSAGLYSTEPTKGPWRREDPKKFQTELDALPKQRVNTKPGGTG
;
A
#
# COMPACT_ATOMS: atom_id res chain seq x y z
N LEU A 1 2.91 -16.15 -4.34
CA LEU A 1 1.76 -15.90 -5.22
C LEU A 1 0.55 -15.62 -4.34
N GLU A 2 0.24 -14.36 -4.19
CA GLU A 2 -0.92 -13.96 -3.45
C GLU A 2 -2.13 -13.94 -4.39
N PHE A 3 -3.00 -14.90 -4.20
CA PHE A 3 -4.32 -14.86 -4.81
C PHE A 3 -5.27 -14.22 -3.82
N PHE A 4 -6.18 -13.39 -4.31
CA PHE A 4 -7.34 -12.92 -3.55
C PHE A 4 -8.46 -13.98 -3.63
N PRO A 5 -8.39 -15.10 -2.93
CA PRO A 5 -9.40 -16.15 -3.07
C PRO A 5 -10.75 -15.71 -2.54
N ASP A 6 -10.76 -14.70 -1.65
CA ASP A 6 -11.96 -14.33 -0.89
C ASP A 6 -12.61 -13.03 -1.35
N VAL A 7 -12.01 -12.28 -2.31
CA VAL A 7 -12.49 -10.94 -2.63
C VAL A 7 -13.14 -10.82 -4.01
N SER A 8 -12.76 -11.63 -4.98
CA SER A 8 -13.43 -11.67 -6.28
C SER A 8 -12.99 -12.88 -7.13
N PRO A 9 -13.93 -13.66 -7.69
CA PRO A 9 -13.61 -14.69 -8.70
C PRO A 9 -12.86 -14.15 -9.92
N ARG A 10 -12.92 -12.82 -10.14
CA ARG A 10 -12.24 -12.13 -11.24
C ARG A 10 -10.70 -12.21 -11.16
N PHE A 11 -10.15 -12.36 -9.96
CA PHE A 11 -8.72 -12.45 -9.72
C PHE A 11 -8.23 -13.88 -9.45
N ALA A 12 -9.13 -14.86 -9.40
CA ALA A 12 -8.74 -16.26 -9.27
C ALA A 12 -8.01 -16.73 -10.53
N SER A 13 -6.87 -17.40 -10.34
CA SER A 13 -6.17 -18.01 -11.46
C SER A 13 -6.97 -19.19 -12.04
N PRO A 14 -7.24 -19.22 -13.34
CA PRO A 14 -7.86 -20.38 -13.98
C PRO A 14 -6.89 -21.56 -14.11
N PHE A 15 -5.62 -21.39 -13.76
CA PHE A 15 -4.53 -22.33 -13.96
C PHE A 15 -4.12 -23.08 -12.69
N GLY A 16 -4.86 -22.93 -11.59
CA GLY A 16 -4.56 -23.60 -10.33
C GLY A 16 -4.06 -22.65 -9.23
N ARG A 17 -3.69 -23.24 -8.10
CA ARG A 17 -3.23 -22.50 -6.90
C ARG A 17 -2.13 -23.27 -6.20
N CYS A 18 -1.32 -22.51 -5.45
CA CYS A 18 -0.39 -23.06 -4.46
C CYS A 18 -1.09 -23.12 -3.10
N SER A 19 -1.10 -24.29 -2.43
CA SER A 19 -1.72 -24.46 -1.12
C SER A 19 -0.94 -23.71 -0.01
N ASN A 20 0.37 -23.62 -0.13
CA ASN A 20 1.26 -23.00 0.86
C ASN A 20 2.36 -22.18 0.18
N PRO A 21 2.06 -20.94 -0.31
CA PRO A 21 3.01 -20.14 -1.06
C PRO A 21 4.33 -19.85 -0.33
N PRO A 22 4.35 -19.48 0.97
CA PRO A 22 5.62 -19.27 1.67
C PRO A 22 6.49 -20.53 1.73
N LYS A 23 5.91 -21.72 1.87
CA LYS A 23 6.66 -22.98 1.82
C LYS A 23 7.20 -23.30 0.43
N ALA A 24 6.41 -23.02 -0.63
CA ALA A 24 6.86 -23.16 -1.99
C ALA A 24 8.10 -22.31 -2.29
N VAL A 25 8.11 -21.05 -1.82
CA VAL A 25 9.29 -20.17 -1.92
C VAL A 25 10.46 -20.73 -1.10
N ALA A 26 10.22 -21.13 0.15
CA ALA A 26 11.26 -21.70 1.01
C ALA A 26 11.92 -22.94 0.38
N ASN A 27 11.13 -23.86 -0.19
CA ASN A 27 11.64 -25.04 -0.88
C ASN A 27 12.53 -24.68 -2.06
N ARG A 28 12.17 -23.68 -2.88
CA ARG A 28 12.98 -23.20 -4.01
C ARG A 28 14.29 -22.55 -3.60
N LEU A 29 14.33 -22.00 -2.38
CA LEU A 29 15.54 -21.40 -1.79
C LEU A 29 16.35 -22.41 -0.96
N ALA A 30 15.93 -23.68 -0.88
CA ALA A 30 16.50 -24.69 0.02
C ALA A 30 16.57 -24.19 1.49
N ALA A 31 15.58 -23.40 1.91
CA ALA A 31 15.50 -22.82 3.25
C ALA A 31 14.48 -23.57 4.12
N ALA A 32 14.73 -23.61 5.43
CA ALA A 32 13.85 -24.21 6.42
C ALA A 32 13.44 -23.16 7.47
N PRO A 33 12.55 -22.22 7.14
CA PRO A 33 12.14 -21.17 8.06
C PRO A 33 11.31 -21.73 9.21
N ARG A 34 11.44 -21.12 10.39
CA ARG A 34 10.65 -21.48 11.58
C ARG A 34 9.19 -21.03 11.46
N GLN A 35 8.93 -19.96 10.73
CA GLN A 35 7.60 -19.40 10.50
C GLN A 35 7.30 -19.33 9.01
N LEU A 36 6.12 -19.76 8.64
CA LEU A 36 5.57 -19.65 7.29
C LEU A 36 4.28 -18.81 7.39
N LEU A 37 4.39 -17.53 7.10
CA LEU A 37 3.30 -16.57 7.21
C LEU A 37 2.73 -16.24 5.85
N TYR A 38 1.41 -16.17 5.76
CA TYR A 38 0.69 -15.77 4.55
C TYR A 38 -0.38 -14.74 4.91
N THR A 39 -0.33 -13.58 4.27
CA THR A 39 -1.20 -12.46 4.64
C THR A 39 -2.60 -12.59 4.07
N HIS A 40 -3.60 -12.08 4.80
CA HIS A 40 -4.89 -11.74 4.23
C HIS A 40 -4.77 -10.50 3.32
N SER A 41 -5.82 -10.25 2.53
CA SER A 41 -5.86 -9.11 1.60
C SER A 41 -5.68 -7.77 2.33
N GLY A 42 -4.78 -6.95 1.81
CA GLY A 42 -4.51 -5.60 2.28
C GLY A 42 -3.17 -5.06 1.81
N GLY A 43 -3.19 -3.98 1.03
CA GLY A 43 -1.95 -3.34 0.57
C GLY A 43 -1.09 -2.76 1.69
N ASN A 44 -1.60 -2.70 2.93
CA ASN A 44 -0.83 -2.35 4.12
C ASN A 44 0.09 -3.49 4.60
N MET A 45 -0.18 -4.74 4.20
CA MET A 45 0.45 -5.91 4.81
C MET A 45 1.97 -5.99 4.66
N PRO A 46 2.62 -5.60 3.55
CA PRO A 46 4.09 -5.64 3.50
C PRO A 46 4.75 -4.72 4.53
N GLN A 47 4.25 -3.48 4.70
CA GLN A 47 4.79 -2.58 5.72
C GLN A 47 4.45 -3.07 7.13
N TYR A 48 3.26 -3.60 7.34
CA TYR A 48 2.89 -4.25 8.61
C TYR A 48 3.87 -5.38 8.98
N LEU A 49 4.24 -6.23 8.01
CA LEU A 49 5.21 -7.29 8.22
C LEU A 49 6.60 -6.74 8.56
N VAL A 50 7.04 -5.68 7.86
CA VAL A 50 8.30 -5.00 8.18
C VAL A 50 8.28 -4.49 9.62
N ASN A 51 7.19 -3.83 10.04
CA ASN A 51 7.04 -3.30 11.40
C ASN A 51 7.11 -4.41 12.45
N ARG A 52 6.38 -5.50 12.22
CA ARG A 52 6.36 -6.68 13.09
C ARG A 52 7.75 -7.34 13.19
N PHE A 53 8.36 -7.65 12.05
CA PHE A 53 9.66 -8.33 12.07
C PHE A 53 10.80 -7.42 12.57
N ALA A 54 10.69 -6.10 12.41
CA ALA A 54 11.64 -5.19 13.05
C ALA A 54 11.59 -5.30 14.57
N GLU A 55 10.40 -5.45 15.16
CA GLU A 55 10.22 -5.68 16.59
C GLU A 55 10.74 -7.06 17.02
N GLU A 56 10.36 -8.13 16.32
CA GLU A 56 10.86 -9.50 16.61
C GLU A 56 12.40 -9.58 16.53
N ILE A 57 13.01 -8.91 15.53
CA ILE A 57 14.48 -8.85 15.37
C ILE A 57 15.12 -8.04 16.51
N ALA A 58 14.54 -6.90 16.87
CA ALA A 58 15.05 -6.06 17.95
C ALA A 58 14.98 -6.77 19.31
N ASN A 59 13.96 -7.61 19.52
CA ASN A 59 13.80 -8.44 20.72
C ASN A 59 14.64 -9.73 20.69
N GLY A 60 15.32 -10.03 19.58
CA GLY A 60 16.09 -11.28 19.43
C GLY A 60 15.25 -12.54 19.19
N GLU A 61 13.97 -12.39 18.86
CA GLU A 61 13.02 -13.49 18.61
C GLU A 61 13.19 -14.07 17.20
N THR A 62 13.59 -13.23 16.23
CA THR A 62 13.81 -13.57 14.82
C THR A 62 15.18 -13.04 14.38
N GLU A 63 16.00 -13.87 13.74
CA GLU A 63 17.30 -13.45 13.20
C GLU A 63 17.22 -12.93 11.78
N LEU A 64 16.34 -13.52 10.97
CA LEU A 64 16.18 -13.23 9.55
C LEU A 64 14.72 -13.33 9.14
N ALA A 65 14.23 -12.35 8.40
CA ALA A 65 12.92 -12.38 7.79
C ALA A 65 13.01 -12.06 6.28
N LEU A 66 12.40 -12.89 5.46
CA LEU A 66 12.17 -12.63 4.04
C LEU A 66 10.69 -12.29 3.83
N ILE A 67 10.42 -11.08 3.36
CA ILE A 67 9.09 -10.62 2.97
C ILE A 67 9.09 -10.55 1.45
N CYS A 68 8.20 -11.29 0.80
CA CYS A 68 8.12 -11.32 -0.65
C CYS A 68 6.68 -11.55 -1.13
N GLY A 69 6.43 -11.17 -2.38
CA GLY A 69 5.16 -11.38 -3.05
C GLY A 69 5.29 -11.17 -4.56
N ALA A 70 4.29 -11.61 -5.29
CA ALA A 70 4.23 -11.48 -6.74
C ALA A 70 2.79 -11.47 -7.24
N GLU A 71 2.58 -10.78 -8.37
CA GLU A 71 1.36 -10.84 -9.17
C GLU A 71 1.71 -11.12 -10.63
N LEU A 72 0.93 -11.98 -11.28
CA LEU A 72 1.13 -12.42 -12.65
C LEU A 72 -0.15 -12.30 -13.49
N LEU A 73 -0.93 -11.24 -13.28
CA LEU A 73 -2.24 -11.08 -13.92
C LEU A 73 -2.15 -10.84 -15.43
N ARG A 74 -1.10 -10.17 -15.91
CA ARG A 74 -0.88 -9.96 -17.34
C ARG A 74 -0.60 -11.29 -18.05
N SER A 75 0.36 -12.07 -17.56
CA SER A 75 0.69 -13.39 -18.09
C SER A 75 -0.49 -14.35 -18.04
N THR A 76 -1.23 -14.36 -16.92
CA THR A 76 -2.46 -15.15 -16.75
C THR A 76 -3.51 -14.80 -17.81
N GLN A 77 -3.75 -13.50 -18.06
CA GLN A 77 -4.71 -13.07 -19.09
C GLN A 77 -4.23 -13.45 -20.50
N ASN A 78 -2.95 -13.26 -20.80
CA ASN A 78 -2.37 -13.60 -22.10
C ASN A 78 -2.45 -15.10 -22.37
N ALA A 79 -2.08 -15.92 -21.39
CA ALA A 79 -2.18 -17.38 -21.50
C ALA A 79 -3.64 -17.83 -21.72
N ARG A 80 -4.60 -17.24 -21.00
CA ARG A 80 -6.02 -17.52 -21.19
C ARG A 80 -6.51 -17.13 -22.58
N LYS A 81 -6.12 -15.95 -23.09
CA LYS A 81 -6.47 -15.50 -24.45
C LYS A 81 -5.86 -16.40 -25.53
N ALA A 82 -4.65 -16.89 -25.29
CA ALA A 82 -3.96 -17.82 -26.20
C ALA A 82 -4.44 -19.27 -26.11
N GLY A 83 -5.41 -19.57 -25.22
CA GLY A 83 -5.93 -20.93 -25.04
C GLY A 83 -4.90 -21.93 -24.47
N LEU A 84 -3.87 -21.41 -23.78
CA LEU A 84 -2.83 -22.27 -23.22
C LEU A 84 -3.39 -23.13 -22.08
N LYS A 85 -3.01 -24.38 -22.05
CA LYS A 85 -3.26 -25.30 -20.94
C LYS A 85 -2.04 -25.29 -20.03
N ILE A 86 -2.17 -24.60 -18.90
CA ILE A 86 -1.11 -24.47 -17.90
C ILE A 86 -1.64 -25.09 -16.60
N ASP A 87 -0.80 -25.79 -15.88
CA ASP A 87 -1.10 -26.26 -14.52
C ASP A 87 -0.14 -25.60 -13.53
N HIS A 88 -0.70 -24.72 -12.70
CA HIS A 88 0.01 -24.05 -11.62
C HIS A 88 -0.35 -24.61 -10.24
N ASN A 89 -1.05 -25.75 -10.19
CA ASN A 89 -1.31 -26.39 -8.93
C ASN A 89 0.01 -26.84 -8.29
N GLU A 90 0.20 -26.45 -7.04
CA GLU A 90 1.37 -26.83 -6.25
C GLU A 90 0.94 -27.08 -4.81
N ASP A 91 1.29 -28.25 -4.30
CA ASP A 91 1.09 -28.58 -2.89
C ASP A 91 2.43 -28.87 -2.22
N PRO A 92 3.10 -27.86 -1.62
CA PRO A 92 4.34 -28.07 -0.88
C PRO A 92 4.11 -28.73 0.48
N GLY A 93 2.86 -28.99 0.85
CA GLY A 93 2.41 -29.61 2.10
C GLY A 93 2.35 -28.63 3.27
N GLY A 94 1.55 -28.99 4.28
CA GLY A 94 1.30 -28.17 5.47
C GLY A 94 0.50 -26.90 5.15
N GLU A 95 0.15 -26.17 6.19
CA GLU A 95 -0.62 -24.92 6.09
C GLU A 95 0.21 -23.73 6.59
N PRO A 96 0.16 -22.58 5.92
CA PRO A 96 0.79 -21.37 6.41
C PRO A 96 -0.05 -20.75 7.55
N THR A 97 0.62 -20.09 8.48
CA THR A 97 -0.09 -19.25 9.47
C THR A 97 -0.66 -18.02 8.74
N ARG A 98 -1.99 -17.88 8.75
CA ARG A 98 -2.68 -16.72 8.18
C ARG A 98 -2.59 -15.54 9.15
N ILE A 99 -2.26 -14.35 8.63
CA ILE A 99 -2.16 -13.12 9.42
C ILE A 99 -2.84 -11.95 8.73
N GLY A 100 -3.25 -10.97 9.53
CA GLY A 100 -4.01 -9.82 9.09
C GLY A 100 -5.51 -10.00 9.33
N ASP A 101 -6.28 -9.00 8.93
CA ASP A 101 -7.74 -8.98 9.09
C ASP A 101 -8.41 -9.45 7.80
N ASN A 102 -9.27 -10.45 7.91
CA ASN A 102 -9.98 -11.07 6.79
C ASN A 102 -11.42 -10.57 6.62
N ARG A 103 -11.86 -9.60 7.43
CA ARG A 103 -13.19 -9.01 7.28
C ARG A 103 -13.35 -8.36 5.91
N PHE A 104 -14.55 -8.43 5.33
CA PHE A 104 -14.86 -7.63 4.16
C PHE A 104 -14.71 -6.14 4.48
N GLY A 105 -14.26 -5.36 3.49
CA GLY A 105 -14.08 -3.90 3.64
C GLY A 105 -15.39 -3.12 3.62
N PHE A 106 -16.54 -3.78 3.63
CA PHE A 106 -17.87 -3.19 3.57
C PHE A 106 -18.85 -3.96 4.45
N SER A 107 -19.91 -3.28 4.87
CA SER A 107 -21.03 -3.86 5.62
C SER A 107 -22.08 -4.48 4.68
N ASP A 108 -22.98 -5.28 5.25
CA ASP A 108 -24.13 -5.81 4.51
C ASP A 108 -25.03 -4.69 3.97
N GLU A 109 -25.14 -3.57 4.70
CA GLU A 109 -25.90 -2.41 4.26
C GLU A 109 -25.25 -1.74 3.05
N GLU A 110 -23.95 -1.48 3.10
CA GLU A 110 -23.19 -0.97 1.96
C GLU A 110 -23.30 -1.91 0.74
N ALA A 111 -23.22 -3.23 0.98
CA ALA A 111 -23.37 -4.24 -0.07
C ALA A 111 -24.76 -4.24 -0.71
N ARG A 112 -25.84 -3.95 0.04
CA ARG A 112 -27.21 -3.80 -0.52
C ARG A 112 -27.31 -2.59 -1.46
N HIS A 113 -26.49 -1.57 -1.23
CA HIS A 113 -26.37 -0.38 -2.09
C HIS A 113 -25.27 -0.51 -3.14
N GLU A 114 -24.85 -1.75 -3.48
CA GLU A 114 -23.83 -2.06 -4.49
C GLU A 114 -22.42 -1.51 -4.17
N LEU A 115 -22.16 -1.09 -2.94
CA LEU A 115 -20.84 -0.64 -2.48
C LEU A 115 -20.01 -1.86 -2.07
N ARG A 116 -19.30 -2.47 -3.02
CA ARG A 116 -18.56 -3.73 -2.80
C ARG A 116 -17.10 -3.69 -3.31
N ALA A 117 -16.71 -2.67 -4.07
CA ALA A 117 -15.41 -2.60 -4.70
C ALA A 117 -14.78 -1.20 -4.53
N ALA A 118 -13.46 -1.12 -4.64
CA ALA A 118 -12.74 0.14 -4.51
C ALA A 118 -13.28 1.24 -5.42
N ILE A 119 -13.64 0.89 -6.66
CA ILE A 119 -14.25 1.83 -7.62
C ILE A 119 -15.62 2.38 -7.21
N HIS A 120 -16.23 1.85 -6.15
CA HIS A 120 -17.48 2.36 -5.60
C HIS A 120 -17.23 3.28 -4.38
N PHE A 121 -16.20 3.00 -3.58
CA PHE A 121 -15.91 3.72 -2.35
C PHE A 121 -15.03 4.95 -2.57
N TYR A 122 -13.93 4.83 -3.31
CA TYR A 122 -13.01 5.95 -3.49
C TYR A 122 -13.64 7.19 -4.15
N PRO A 123 -14.62 7.06 -5.08
CA PRO A 123 -15.37 8.22 -5.57
C PRO A 123 -16.13 8.99 -4.49
N LEU A 124 -16.62 8.31 -3.43
CA LEU A 124 -17.28 8.98 -2.30
C LEU A 124 -16.28 9.87 -1.55
N LEU A 125 -15.08 9.33 -1.29
CA LEU A 125 -14.00 10.06 -0.63
C LEU A 125 -13.59 11.27 -1.49
N GLU A 126 -13.41 11.06 -2.80
CA GLU A 126 -13.01 12.11 -3.74
C GLU A 126 -14.03 13.26 -3.79
N ASN A 127 -15.32 12.93 -3.88
CA ASN A 127 -16.36 13.95 -3.89
C ASN A 127 -16.49 14.67 -2.54
N ALA A 128 -16.17 14.01 -1.42
CA ALA A 128 -16.09 14.67 -0.12
C ALA A 128 -14.92 15.68 -0.07
N ILE A 129 -13.75 15.31 -0.60
CA ILE A 129 -12.60 16.22 -0.73
C ILE A 129 -12.97 17.40 -1.61
N ARG A 130 -13.50 17.15 -2.82
CA ARG A 130 -13.94 18.19 -3.75
C ARG A 130 -14.94 19.17 -3.11
N GLY A 131 -15.95 18.62 -2.42
CA GLY A 131 -16.97 19.42 -1.72
C GLY A 131 -16.38 20.27 -0.60
N GLY A 132 -15.48 19.68 0.22
CA GLY A 132 -14.77 20.40 1.29
C GLY A 132 -13.92 21.57 0.76
N LEU A 133 -13.28 21.37 -0.40
CA LEU A 133 -12.49 22.40 -1.08
C LEU A 133 -13.34 23.38 -1.92
N LYS A 134 -14.67 23.16 -2.02
CA LYS A 134 -15.60 23.96 -2.82
C LYS A 134 -15.18 24.08 -4.30
N ARG A 135 -14.52 23.05 -4.83
CA ARG A 135 -14.09 23.01 -6.23
C ARG A 135 -15.24 22.54 -7.14
N ASP A 136 -15.40 23.15 -8.30
CA ASP A 136 -16.21 22.57 -9.36
C ASP A 136 -15.54 21.32 -9.96
N VAL A 137 -16.24 20.57 -10.78
CA VAL A 137 -15.74 19.30 -11.35
C VAL A 137 -14.51 19.54 -12.22
N ALA A 138 -14.50 20.55 -13.07
CA ALA A 138 -13.42 20.81 -14.02
C ALA A 138 -12.12 21.20 -13.30
N SER A 139 -12.23 22.12 -12.33
CA SER A 139 -11.10 22.53 -11.49
C SER A 139 -10.53 21.36 -10.68
N HIS A 140 -11.41 20.48 -10.16
CA HIS A 140 -10.98 19.32 -9.40
C HIS A 140 -10.31 18.27 -10.29
N MET A 141 -10.86 17.98 -11.47
CA MET A 141 -10.23 17.08 -12.46
C MET A 141 -8.83 17.58 -12.84
N THR A 142 -8.65 18.89 -13.02
CA THR A 142 -7.34 19.49 -13.30
C THR A 142 -6.37 19.30 -12.12
N ALA A 143 -6.84 19.46 -10.88
CA ALA A 143 -6.02 19.27 -9.70
C ALA A 143 -5.57 17.81 -9.55
N MET A 144 -6.48 16.84 -9.71
CA MET A 144 -6.13 15.41 -9.74
C MET A 144 -5.12 15.08 -10.86
N GLY A 145 -5.31 15.69 -12.04
CA GLY A 145 -4.37 15.55 -13.17
C GLY A 145 -2.96 15.99 -12.80
N ARG A 146 -2.80 17.17 -12.19
CA ARG A 146 -1.50 17.69 -11.71
C ARG A 146 -0.87 16.81 -10.63
N LEU A 147 -1.68 16.31 -9.70
CA LEU A 147 -1.21 15.41 -8.67
C LEU A 147 -0.63 14.12 -9.29
N PHE A 148 -1.34 13.52 -10.23
CA PHE A 148 -0.94 12.25 -10.85
C PHE A 148 0.13 12.42 -11.94
N GLU A 149 0.30 13.59 -12.52
CA GLU A 149 1.44 13.93 -13.37
C GLU A 149 2.78 13.75 -12.63
N ARG A 150 2.82 14.08 -11.32
CA ARG A 150 4.00 13.86 -10.47
C ARG A 150 4.35 12.38 -10.35
N LEU A 151 3.34 11.50 -10.23
CA LEU A 151 3.52 10.06 -10.20
C LEU A 151 3.97 9.54 -11.57
N ALA A 152 3.35 10.02 -12.65
CA ALA A 152 3.71 9.65 -14.01
C ALA A 152 5.16 10.06 -14.35
N ALA A 153 5.62 11.21 -13.86
CA ALA A 153 7.00 11.65 -14.00
C ALA A 153 7.98 10.68 -13.29
N ALA A 154 7.68 10.28 -12.05
CA ALA A 154 8.49 9.28 -11.34
C ALA A 154 8.51 7.93 -12.05
N ALA A 155 7.38 7.47 -12.60
CA ALA A 155 7.29 6.23 -13.37
C ALA A 155 8.10 6.26 -14.65
N LYS A 156 8.20 7.42 -15.32
CA LYS A 156 8.96 7.59 -16.56
C LYS A 156 10.43 7.19 -16.39
N ASP A 157 11.01 7.54 -15.24
CA ASP A 157 12.41 7.27 -14.92
C ASP A 157 12.65 5.92 -14.25
N ASN A 158 11.58 5.23 -13.85
CA ASN A 158 11.68 3.92 -13.23
C ASN A 158 11.62 2.78 -14.29
N PRO A 159 12.71 2.02 -14.51
CA PRO A 159 12.74 0.95 -15.52
C PRO A 159 11.77 -0.20 -15.23
N LEU A 160 11.32 -0.34 -13.99
CA LEU A 160 10.39 -1.38 -13.56
C LEU A 160 8.91 -0.96 -13.68
N ALA A 161 8.65 0.32 -13.99
CA ALA A 161 7.29 0.80 -14.19
C ALA A 161 6.68 0.28 -15.50
N THR A 162 5.38 -0.02 -15.46
CA THR A 162 4.66 -0.61 -16.59
C THR A 162 4.14 0.42 -17.60
N ARG A 163 3.98 1.68 -17.17
CA ARG A 163 3.55 2.83 -18.00
C ARG A 163 4.56 3.96 -17.82
N ARG A 164 5.44 4.13 -18.79
CA ARG A 164 6.57 5.07 -18.73
C ARG A 164 6.44 6.22 -19.72
N GLU A 165 5.25 6.48 -20.22
CA GLU A 165 5.00 7.49 -21.25
C GLU A 165 5.15 8.93 -20.73
N GLY A 166 5.04 9.15 -19.39
CA GLY A 166 5.13 10.48 -18.79
C GLY A 166 3.89 11.32 -19.13
N TYR A 167 2.74 10.89 -18.66
CA TYR A 167 1.45 11.55 -18.92
C TYR A 167 1.37 12.95 -18.30
N SER A 168 0.90 13.93 -19.09
CA SER A 168 0.63 15.29 -18.61
C SER A 168 -0.67 15.37 -17.81
N ALA A 169 -0.77 16.40 -16.98
CA ALA A 169 -1.98 16.68 -16.18
C ALA A 169 -3.23 16.76 -17.06
N GLU A 170 -3.15 17.45 -18.20
CA GLU A 170 -4.24 17.57 -19.16
C GLU A 170 -4.65 16.20 -19.70
N ARG A 171 -3.68 15.38 -20.13
CA ARG A 171 -3.94 14.04 -20.65
C ARG A 171 -4.62 13.13 -19.62
N LEU A 172 -4.23 13.23 -18.36
CA LEU A 172 -4.81 12.48 -17.27
C LEU A 172 -6.25 12.91 -16.96
N ALA A 173 -6.53 14.21 -17.00
CA ALA A 173 -7.85 14.76 -16.72
C ALA A 173 -8.83 14.66 -17.91
N THR A 174 -8.33 14.47 -19.15
CA THR A 174 -9.16 14.45 -20.36
C THR A 174 -9.74 13.06 -20.61
N ILE A 175 -11.05 12.99 -20.79
CA ILE A 175 -11.74 11.75 -21.17
C ILE A 175 -11.58 11.50 -22.67
N SER A 176 -11.24 10.26 -23.02
CA SER A 176 -11.03 9.79 -24.39
C SER A 176 -11.24 8.28 -24.47
N ASP A 177 -11.20 7.68 -25.64
CA ASP A 177 -11.43 6.25 -25.84
C ASP A 177 -10.47 5.38 -25.04
N ASP A 178 -9.21 5.79 -24.94
CA ASP A 178 -8.17 5.09 -24.17
C ASP A 178 -8.05 5.58 -22.70
N ASN A 179 -8.73 6.69 -22.34
CA ASN A 179 -8.87 7.20 -20.97
C ASN A 179 -10.33 7.43 -20.58
N ARG A 180 -11.16 6.43 -20.84
CA ARG A 180 -12.58 6.46 -20.53
C ARG A 180 -12.86 6.51 -19.03
N TRP A 181 -14.06 6.92 -18.63
CA TRP A 181 -14.52 6.79 -17.26
C TRP A 181 -14.47 5.33 -16.78
N ILE A 182 -13.91 5.12 -15.60
CA ILE A 182 -14.09 3.87 -14.82
C ILE A 182 -15.22 4.05 -13.82
N CYS A 183 -15.15 5.13 -13.06
CA CYS A 183 -16.17 5.60 -12.13
C CYS A 183 -15.96 7.12 -11.95
N PHE A 184 -17.02 7.92 -11.92
CA PHE A 184 -16.88 9.37 -11.71
C PHE A 184 -16.33 9.66 -10.31
N PRO A 185 -15.28 10.50 -10.11
CA PRO A 185 -14.64 11.33 -11.15
C PRO A 185 -13.31 10.76 -11.70
N TYR A 186 -13.13 9.45 -11.75
CA TYR A 186 -11.87 8.83 -12.14
C TYR A 186 -11.83 8.31 -13.58
N PRO A 187 -11.01 8.92 -14.46
CA PRO A 187 -10.63 8.32 -15.74
C PRO A 187 -9.72 7.10 -15.52
N ARG A 188 -9.65 6.25 -16.53
CA ARG A 188 -8.88 4.99 -16.48
C ARG A 188 -7.42 5.16 -16.05
N LEU A 189 -6.73 6.20 -16.50
CA LEU A 189 -5.32 6.44 -16.22
C LEU A 189 -5.05 6.87 -14.77
N MET A 190 -6.08 7.28 -14.02
CA MET A 190 -5.98 7.62 -12.61
C MET A 190 -6.35 6.46 -11.67
N ASN A 191 -6.56 5.26 -12.20
CA ASN A 191 -6.86 4.06 -11.41
C ASN A 191 -5.66 3.13 -11.37
N SER A 192 -5.51 2.39 -10.28
CA SER A 192 -4.50 1.34 -10.13
C SER A 192 -4.53 0.38 -11.32
N ASN A 193 -3.35 0.05 -11.85
CA ASN A 193 -3.18 -0.88 -12.95
C ASN A 193 -2.82 -2.27 -12.42
N ALA A 194 -3.82 -3.12 -12.22
CA ALA A 194 -3.62 -4.48 -11.71
C ALA A 194 -3.17 -5.49 -12.77
N ILE A 195 -3.26 -5.14 -14.08
CA ILE A 195 -2.88 -6.08 -15.16
C ILE A 195 -1.39 -5.98 -15.44
N ILE A 196 -0.61 -6.55 -14.55
CA ILE A 196 0.86 -6.49 -14.54
C ILE A 196 1.46 -7.86 -14.16
N ASP A 197 2.76 -8.00 -14.33
CA ASP A 197 3.58 -9.09 -13.80
C ASP A 197 4.74 -8.45 -13.02
N GLN A 198 4.68 -8.50 -11.71
CA GLN A 198 5.68 -7.88 -10.84
C GLN A 198 5.88 -8.71 -9.57
N ALA A 199 7.13 -8.79 -9.12
CA ALA A 199 7.53 -9.42 -7.87
C ALA A 199 8.54 -8.54 -7.14
N ALA A 200 8.46 -8.51 -5.82
CA ALA A 200 9.43 -7.84 -4.97
C ALA A 200 9.67 -8.62 -3.69
N ALA A 201 10.87 -8.42 -3.13
CA ALA A 201 11.25 -8.99 -1.85
C ALA A 201 12.13 -8.01 -1.07
N VAL A 202 12.01 -8.03 0.26
CA VAL A 202 12.91 -7.38 1.19
C VAL A 202 13.41 -8.39 2.21
N LEU A 203 14.69 -8.27 2.55
CA LEU A 203 15.34 -9.10 3.57
C LEU A 203 15.65 -8.24 4.79
N MET A 204 15.31 -8.74 5.97
CA MET A 204 15.52 -8.05 7.23
C MET A 204 16.33 -8.89 8.18
N THR A 205 17.30 -8.26 8.84
CA THR A 205 18.13 -8.90 9.87
C THR A 205 18.69 -7.84 10.83
N SER A 206 19.32 -8.29 11.92
CA SER A 206 20.01 -7.40 12.85
C SER A 206 21.35 -6.92 12.28
N VAL A 207 21.84 -5.78 12.77
CA VAL A 207 23.20 -5.27 12.46
C VAL A 207 24.28 -6.32 12.80
N GLY A 208 24.11 -7.03 13.92
CA GLY A 208 25.04 -8.07 14.32
C GLY A 208 25.15 -9.18 13.29
N LYS A 209 24.02 -9.71 12.83
CA LYS A 209 23.97 -10.76 11.79
C LYS A 209 24.42 -10.25 10.43
N ALA A 210 24.09 -9.02 10.06
CA ALA A 210 24.57 -8.43 8.81
C ALA A 210 26.11 -8.34 8.76
N ARG A 211 26.74 -8.02 9.91
CA ARG A 211 28.21 -8.03 10.02
C ARG A 211 28.79 -9.44 9.98
N GLU A 212 28.19 -10.35 10.72
CA GLU A 212 28.59 -11.78 10.76
C GLU A 212 28.58 -12.39 9.34
N TRP A 213 27.58 -12.04 8.52
CA TRP A 213 27.45 -12.54 7.15
C TRP A 213 28.22 -11.69 6.12
N GLY A 214 28.99 -10.70 6.55
CA GLY A 214 29.79 -9.86 5.65
C GLY A 214 28.97 -9.04 4.68
N ILE A 215 27.71 -8.68 5.03
CA ILE A 215 26.90 -7.81 4.17
C ILE A 215 27.49 -6.41 4.21
N PRO A 216 27.87 -5.83 3.04
CA PRO A 216 28.48 -4.50 2.98
C PRO A 216 27.58 -3.42 3.59
N GLN A 217 28.18 -2.54 4.42
CA GLN A 217 27.41 -1.53 5.16
C GLN A 217 26.68 -0.54 4.26
N GLU A 218 27.21 -0.25 3.08
CA GLU A 218 26.57 0.61 2.08
C GLU A 218 25.24 0.05 1.54
N ARG A 219 24.96 -1.23 1.80
CA ARG A 219 23.67 -1.87 1.47
C ARG A 219 22.65 -1.77 2.61
N TRP A 220 23.06 -1.32 3.80
CA TRP A 220 22.14 -1.31 4.93
C TRP A 220 21.21 -0.11 4.87
N VAL A 221 19.96 -0.38 5.22
CA VAL A 221 18.92 0.63 5.44
C VAL A 221 18.20 0.27 6.73
N PHE A 222 18.02 1.27 7.56
CA PHE A 222 17.42 1.12 8.88
C PHE A 222 15.97 1.63 8.86
N LEU A 223 15.09 0.92 9.54
CA LEU A 223 13.76 1.39 9.89
C LEU A 223 13.88 2.24 11.16
N HIS A 224 13.68 3.54 11.04
CA HIS A 224 13.79 4.48 12.16
C HIS A 224 12.54 4.63 12.95
N GLY A 225 11.40 4.52 12.29
CA GLY A 225 10.11 4.62 12.93
C GLY A 225 9.03 3.95 12.11
N CYS A 226 8.01 3.47 12.77
CA CYS A 226 6.89 2.80 12.13
C CYS A 226 5.64 2.81 12.98
N ALA A 227 4.49 2.67 12.34
CA ALA A 227 3.22 2.48 13.03
C ALA A 227 2.21 1.74 12.15
N ASP A 228 1.21 1.16 12.80
CA ASP A 228 0.07 0.51 12.20
C ASP A 228 -1.20 1.03 12.85
N GLY A 229 -2.28 1.20 12.06
CA GLY A 229 -3.57 1.64 12.55
C GLY A 229 -4.70 1.36 11.58
N THR A 230 -5.91 1.29 12.10
CA THR A 230 -7.11 1.00 11.33
C THR A 230 -8.16 2.07 11.63
N ASP A 231 -8.62 2.76 10.61
CA ASP A 231 -9.75 3.68 10.68
C ASP A 231 -11.07 2.93 10.92
N THR A 232 -12.14 3.67 11.20
CA THR A 232 -13.49 3.09 11.26
C THR A 232 -13.72 2.20 10.05
N TRP A 233 -13.98 0.91 10.32
CA TRP A 233 -13.94 -0.14 9.30
C TRP A 233 -14.94 0.06 8.19
N VAL A 234 -16.19 0.32 8.56
CA VAL A 234 -17.30 0.59 7.64
C VAL A 234 -17.22 2.04 7.18
N VAL A 235 -17.13 2.28 5.87
CA VAL A 235 -16.91 3.61 5.31
C VAL A 235 -18.09 4.55 5.61
N SER A 236 -19.32 4.05 5.53
CA SER A 236 -20.53 4.81 5.83
C SER A 236 -20.68 5.20 7.31
N GLU A 237 -19.91 4.60 8.22
CA GLU A 237 -19.87 4.96 9.64
C GLU A 237 -18.81 6.03 9.97
N ARG A 238 -18.00 6.44 9.00
CA ARG A 238 -16.98 7.47 9.22
C ARG A 238 -17.60 8.84 9.37
N GLU A 239 -17.13 9.59 10.36
CA GLU A 239 -17.56 10.98 10.57
C GLU A 239 -17.19 11.87 9.38
N ARG A 240 -16.04 11.61 8.76
CA ARG A 240 -15.52 12.35 7.59
C ARG A 240 -14.95 11.39 6.55
N LEU A 241 -15.31 11.61 5.31
CA LEU A 241 -14.80 10.82 4.17
C LEU A 241 -13.53 11.43 3.55
N ASP A 242 -13.21 12.69 3.88
CA ASP A 242 -12.01 13.41 3.43
C ASP A 242 -10.86 13.41 4.45
N ALA A 243 -10.89 12.48 5.40
CA ALA A 243 -9.91 12.38 6.49
C ALA A 243 -9.61 10.93 6.85
N SER A 244 -8.41 10.71 7.40
CA SER A 244 -7.96 9.44 7.96
C SER A 244 -7.13 9.66 9.23
N PRO A 245 -7.75 9.60 10.41
CA PRO A 245 -7.03 9.67 11.68
C PRO A 245 -5.90 8.63 11.79
N ALA A 246 -6.08 7.44 11.20
CA ALA A 246 -5.08 6.40 11.20
C ALA A 246 -3.83 6.77 10.38
N ILE A 247 -3.97 7.37 9.18
CA ILE A 247 -2.82 7.87 8.41
C ILE A 247 -2.08 8.95 9.21
N ARG A 248 -2.80 9.93 9.78
CA ARG A 248 -2.21 10.99 10.59
C ARG A 248 -1.40 10.42 11.75
N GLY A 249 -2.00 9.51 12.51
CA GLY A 249 -1.34 8.90 13.66
C GLY A 249 -0.16 8.01 13.27
N CYS A 250 -0.29 7.19 12.23
CA CYS A 250 0.81 6.35 11.76
C CYS A 250 2.02 7.20 11.33
N ALA A 251 1.79 8.29 10.57
CA ALA A 251 2.87 9.17 10.15
C ALA A 251 3.50 9.89 11.36
N ARG A 252 2.70 10.44 12.26
CA ARG A 252 3.17 11.10 13.49
C ARG A 252 4.01 10.15 14.34
N ILE A 253 3.50 8.96 14.65
CA ILE A 253 4.21 7.98 15.49
C ILE A 253 5.53 7.56 14.84
N ALA A 254 5.54 7.30 13.52
CA ALA A 254 6.76 6.93 12.82
C ALA A 254 7.82 8.05 12.84
N LEU A 255 7.40 9.31 12.71
CA LEU A 255 8.28 10.48 12.80
C LEU A 255 8.78 10.70 14.24
N ASP A 256 7.88 10.63 15.23
CA ASP A 256 8.22 10.79 16.65
C ASP A 256 9.24 9.74 17.12
N MET A 257 9.08 8.46 16.72
CA MET A 257 10.05 7.39 17.00
C MET A 257 11.45 7.73 16.48
N ALA A 258 11.53 8.39 15.35
CA ALA A 258 12.81 8.78 14.73
C ALA A 258 13.35 10.13 15.25
N GLY A 259 12.58 10.85 16.06
CA GLY A 259 12.89 12.23 16.45
C GLY A 259 12.97 13.17 15.24
N LYS A 260 12.06 12.98 14.27
CA LYS A 260 12.02 13.71 13.01
C LYS A 260 10.66 14.39 12.82
N SER A 261 10.64 15.36 11.93
CA SER A 261 9.43 16.04 11.44
C SER A 261 9.20 15.74 9.96
N VAL A 262 8.06 16.14 9.43
CA VAL A 262 7.76 16.02 7.99
C VAL A 262 8.79 16.77 7.14
N ALA A 263 9.36 17.88 7.65
CA ALA A 263 10.37 18.65 6.95
C ALA A 263 11.71 17.90 6.77
N ASP A 264 12.00 16.91 7.61
CA ASP A 264 13.21 16.09 7.54
C ASP A 264 13.12 14.97 6.48
N VAL A 265 11.91 14.70 5.97
CA VAL A 265 11.69 13.63 4.99
C VAL A 265 12.03 14.12 3.59
N ALA A 266 12.98 13.49 2.93
CA ALA A 266 13.45 13.88 1.60
C ALA A 266 12.59 13.33 0.45
N ALA A 267 11.88 12.22 0.66
CA ALA A 267 11.03 11.59 -0.33
C ALA A 267 9.94 10.75 0.35
N PHE A 268 8.81 10.66 -0.32
CA PHE A 268 7.68 9.82 0.09
C PHE A 268 7.38 8.79 -1.00
N ASP A 269 6.80 7.65 -0.60
CA ASP A 269 6.00 6.81 -1.49
C ASP A 269 4.62 6.65 -0.85
N LEU A 270 3.69 7.49 -1.30
CA LEU A 270 2.31 7.48 -0.82
C LEU A 270 1.51 6.43 -1.57
N TYR A 271 0.74 5.62 -0.84
CA TYR A 271 -0.09 4.60 -1.46
C TYR A 271 -1.15 5.22 -2.38
N SER A 272 -1.10 4.93 -3.67
CA SER A 272 -1.72 5.73 -4.73
C SER A 272 -2.69 4.93 -5.60
N CYS A 273 -3.55 4.12 -4.98
CA CYS A 273 -4.55 3.35 -5.73
C CYS A 273 -5.57 4.25 -6.46
N PHE A 274 -5.89 5.43 -5.90
CA PHE A 274 -6.77 6.48 -6.43
C PHE A 274 -6.26 7.85 -5.99
N PRO A 275 -6.63 8.96 -6.68
CA PRO A 275 -6.27 10.32 -6.27
C PRO A 275 -6.62 10.65 -4.81
N SER A 276 -7.84 10.35 -4.37
CA SER A 276 -8.26 10.59 -2.98
C SER A 276 -7.37 9.92 -1.92
N ALA A 277 -6.79 8.75 -2.23
CA ALA A 277 -5.86 8.11 -1.29
C ALA A 277 -4.59 8.95 -1.09
N VAL A 278 -4.08 9.57 -2.16
CA VAL A 278 -2.90 10.45 -2.12
C VAL A 278 -3.26 11.79 -1.48
N GLU A 279 -4.38 12.40 -1.87
CA GLU A 279 -4.84 13.69 -1.33
C GLU A 279 -5.07 13.62 0.18
N VAL A 280 -5.75 12.58 0.66
CA VAL A 280 -5.93 12.35 2.11
C VAL A 280 -4.59 12.13 2.78
N ALA A 281 -3.70 11.31 2.23
CA ALA A 281 -2.39 11.07 2.82
C ALA A 281 -1.56 12.36 2.91
N MET A 282 -1.51 13.17 1.85
CA MET A 282 -0.80 14.46 1.87
C MET A 282 -1.36 15.38 2.95
N LYS A 283 -2.68 15.54 3.02
CA LYS A 283 -3.37 16.35 4.02
C LYS A 283 -3.06 15.88 5.45
N GLU A 284 -3.18 14.58 5.72
CA GLU A 284 -3.02 14.02 7.06
C GLU A 284 -1.56 14.00 7.54
N ILE A 285 -0.60 13.89 6.63
CA ILE A 285 0.83 13.95 6.92
C ILE A 285 1.30 15.41 7.04
N GLY A 286 0.60 16.36 6.42
CA GLY A 286 1.00 17.76 6.36
C GLY A 286 1.95 18.08 5.20
N ILE A 287 1.75 17.43 4.06
CA ILE A 287 2.47 17.69 2.80
C ILE A 287 1.64 18.68 1.98
N ALA A 288 2.20 19.84 1.63
CA ALA A 288 1.51 20.83 0.82
C ALA A 288 1.28 20.36 -0.62
N ASP A 289 0.23 20.86 -1.28
CA ASP A 289 -0.08 20.50 -2.67
C ASP A 289 1.06 20.82 -3.64
N ASP A 290 1.81 21.89 -3.36
CA ASP A 290 2.94 22.40 -4.13
C ASP A 290 4.31 21.94 -3.59
N ASP A 291 4.35 21.03 -2.63
CA ASP A 291 5.59 20.48 -2.08
C ASP A 291 6.42 19.85 -3.20
N PRO A 292 7.68 20.30 -3.44
CA PRO A 292 8.48 19.84 -4.56
C PRO A 292 9.05 18.43 -4.37
N ARG A 293 8.99 17.87 -3.16
CA ARG A 293 9.54 16.54 -2.85
C ARG A 293 8.79 15.44 -3.59
N PRO A 294 9.46 14.34 -3.95
CA PRO A 294 8.79 13.17 -4.51
C PRO A 294 7.70 12.64 -3.56
N ILE A 295 6.48 12.52 -4.06
CA ILE A 295 5.35 11.88 -3.36
C ILE A 295 5.20 10.40 -3.75
N SER A 296 5.94 9.95 -4.75
CA SER A 296 6.14 8.55 -5.10
C SER A 296 7.55 8.37 -5.63
N VAL A 297 8.22 7.30 -5.23
CA VAL A 297 9.53 6.89 -5.76
C VAL A 297 9.41 5.74 -6.76
N THR A 298 8.29 5.05 -6.76
CA THR A 298 7.99 3.98 -7.73
C THR A 298 7.35 4.53 -9.01
N GLY A 299 6.50 5.54 -8.89
CA GLY A 299 5.59 6.04 -9.92
C GLY A 299 4.12 5.73 -9.64
N GLY A 300 3.80 5.10 -8.50
CA GLY A 300 2.45 4.85 -8.03
C GLY A 300 1.73 3.71 -8.75
N LEU A 301 0.66 3.23 -8.12
CA LEU A 301 -0.10 2.07 -8.61
C LEU A 301 -0.67 2.23 -10.04
N PRO A 302 -1.02 3.42 -10.54
CA PRO A 302 -1.51 3.58 -11.92
C PRO A 302 -0.43 3.39 -12.98
N PHE A 303 0.82 3.82 -12.71
CA PHE A 303 1.88 3.89 -13.71
C PHE A 303 2.98 2.86 -13.46
N PHE A 304 3.44 2.72 -12.24
CA PHE A 304 4.34 1.62 -11.86
C PHE A 304 3.65 0.28 -12.06
N GLY A 305 2.49 0.12 -11.47
CA GLY A 305 1.69 -1.08 -11.43
C GLY A 305 1.17 -1.35 -10.02
N GLY A 306 0.03 -2.04 -9.94
CA GLY A 306 -0.63 -2.40 -8.69
C GLY A 306 -0.61 -3.90 -8.43
N PRO A 307 0.52 -4.48 -8.00
CA PRO A 307 0.66 -5.91 -7.74
C PRO A 307 0.02 -6.31 -6.41
N GLY A 308 -1.29 -6.08 -6.25
CA GLY A 308 -2.05 -6.47 -5.06
C GLY A 308 -1.42 -5.98 -3.76
N ASN A 309 -1.33 -6.84 -2.76
CA ASN A 309 -0.67 -6.52 -1.49
C ASN A 309 0.80 -6.13 -1.68
N ASN A 310 1.48 -6.71 -2.68
CA ASN A 310 2.93 -6.61 -2.84
C ASN A 310 3.43 -5.25 -3.33
N TYR A 311 2.54 -4.31 -3.71
CA TYR A 311 2.96 -2.98 -4.15
C TYR A 311 3.91 -2.30 -3.14
N VAL A 312 3.58 -2.37 -1.86
CA VAL A 312 4.39 -1.70 -0.82
C VAL A 312 5.76 -2.34 -0.63
N THR A 313 5.94 -3.63 -0.93
CA THR A 313 7.29 -4.23 -0.98
C THR A 313 8.15 -3.58 -2.05
N HIS A 314 7.57 -3.23 -3.21
CA HIS A 314 8.27 -2.45 -4.24
C HIS A 314 8.58 -1.03 -3.78
N SER A 315 7.62 -0.36 -3.09
CA SER A 315 7.83 0.97 -2.50
C SER A 315 8.98 0.98 -1.52
N ILE A 316 9.07 -0.02 -0.64
CA ILE A 316 10.15 -0.16 0.33
C ILE A 316 11.48 -0.40 -0.40
N ALA A 317 11.52 -1.34 -1.36
CA ALA A 317 12.73 -1.66 -2.11
C ALA A 317 13.27 -0.44 -2.88
N GLU A 318 12.38 0.34 -3.53
CA GLU A 318 12.78 1.55 -4.24
C GLU A 318 13.18 2.68 -3.28
N MET A 319 12.47 2.84 -2.16
CA MET A 319 12.86 3.79 -1.13
C MET A 319 14.26 3.47 -0.56
N MET A 320 14.58 2.19 -0.37
CA MET A 320 15.94 1.78 0.02
C MET A 320 16.98 2.23 -1.01
N ASN A 321 16.68 2.15 -2.31
CA ASN A 321 17.54 2.65 -3.37
C ASN A 321 17.71 4.17 -3.32
N VAL A 322 16.62 4.90 -3.06
CA VAL A 322 16.64 6.37 -2.94
C VAL A 322 17.51 6.83 -1.78
N VAL A 323 17.34 6.26 -0.58
CA VAL A 323 18.15 6.66 0.59
C VAL A 323 19.60 6.20 0.47
N ARG A 324 19.90 5.10 -0.23
CA ARG A 324 21.29 4.70 -0.55
C ARG A 324 21.99 5.67 -1.49
N LYS A 325 21.26 6.23 -2.47
CA LYS A 325 21.78 7.27 -3.37
C LYS A 325 22.00 8.61 -2.68
N ARG A 326 21.36 8.83 -1.53
CA ARG A 326 21.47 10.04 -0.69
C ARG A 326 21.66 9.64 0.77
N PRO A 327 22.85 9.11 1.13
CA PRO A 327 23.12 8.65 2.49
C PRO A 327 22.79 9.74 3.54
N GLY A 328 22.17 9.32 4.65
CA GLY A 328 21.69 10.21 5.69
C GLY A 328 20.31 10.85 5.44
N SER A 329 19.75 10.73 4.23
CA SER A 329 18.39 11.19 3.99
C SER A 329 17.36 10.23 4.58
N PHE A 330 16.16 10.78 4.86
CA PHE A 330 15.00 10.01 5.33
C PHE A 330 13.95 9.90 4.25
N GLY A 331 13.40 8.70 4.10
CA GLY A 331 12.28 8.42 3.19
C GLY A 331 11.12 7.76 3.92
N MET A 332 9.90 8.17 3.63
CA MET A 332 8.68 7.61 4.22
C MET A 332 7.89 6.80 3.20
N VAL A 333 7.50 5.60 3.60
CA VAL A 333 6.57 4.75 2.84
C VAL A 333 5.26 4.67 3.61
N THR A 334 4.14 4.92 2.93
CA THR A 334 2.80 4.68 3.45
C THR A 334 2.15 3.50 2.76
N ALA A 335 1.29 2.82 3.48
CA ALA A 335 0.62 1.62 3.01
C ALA A 335 -0.86 1.66 3.37
N ASN A 336 -1.72 1.18 2.48
CA ASN A 336 -3.16 1.24 2.62
C ASN A 336 -3.82 -0.07 2.19
N GLY A 337 -4.76 -0.55 2.97
CA GLY A 337 -5.58 -1.71 2.67
C GLY A 337 -7.07 -1.42 2.79
N ASN A 338 -7.87 -2.19 2.08
CA ASN A 338 -9.30 -2.00 1.92
C ASN A 338 -9.61 -0.61 1.30
N TYR A 339 -10.57 0.12 1.84
CA TYR A 339 -11.07 1.40 1.30
C TYR A 339 -10.60 2.56 2.19
N LEU A 340 -9.29 2.83 2.19
CA LEU A 340 -8.64 3.78 3.10
C LEU A 340 -8.94 3.40 4.56
N THR A 341 -8.74 2.12 4.90
CA THR A 341 -9.15 1.55 6.18
C THR A 341 -7.97 1.08 7.02
N LYS A 342 -7.11 0.23 6.44
CA LYS A 342 -5.95 -0.34 7.14
C LYS A 342 -4.69 0.40 6.70
N HIS A 343 -3.90 0.89 7.65
CA HIS A 343 -2.73 1.69 7.37
C HIS A 343 -1.50 1.17 8.08
N SER A 344 -0.36 1.31 7.40
CA SER A 344 0.96 1.13 7.98
C SER A 344 1.89 2.20 7.41
N ALA A 345 2.87 2.62 8.20
CA ALA A 345 3.88 3.57 7.77
C ALA A 345 5.27 3.12 8.23
N GLY A 346 6.30 3.45 7.46
CA GLY A 346 7.69 3.23 7.80
C GLY A 346 8.58 4.38 7.37
N LEU A 347 9.53 4.76 8.22
CA LEU A 347 10.53 5.78 7.97
C LEU A 347 11.92 5.15 7.87
N TYR A 348 12.59 5.33 6.74
CA TYR A 348 13.80 4.64 6.35
C TYR A 348 14.97 5.61 6.17
N SER A 349 16.20 5.19 6.58
CA SER A 349 17.44 5.90 6.31
C SER A 349 18.62 4.94 6.29
N THR A 350 19.74 5.37 5.69
CA THR A 350 21.03 4.66 5.80
C THR A 350 21.75 4.96 7.11
N GLU A 351 21.34 5.97 7.87
CA GLU A 351 21.89 6.23 9.20
C GLU A 351 21.45 5.16 10.20
N PRO A 352 22.33 4.69 11.08
CA PRO A 352 21.92 3.82 12.17
C PRO A 352 20.94 4.52 13.12
N THR A 353 20.01 3.76 13.69
CA THR A 353 19.14 4.26 14.76
C THR A 353 19.94 4.59 16.02
N LYS A 354 19.52 5.64 16.74
CA LYS A 354 20.13 5.99 18.02
C LYS A 354 19.52 5.15 19.15
N GLY A 355 20.37 4.36 19.81
CA GLY A 355 19.92 3.51 20.93
C GLY A 355 19.12 2.26 20.51
N PRO A 356 18.51 1.56 21.47
CA PRO A 356 17.72 0.37 21.21
C PRO A 356 16.47 0.71 20.39
N TRP A 357 16.25 -0.04 19.31
CA TRP A 357 15.04 0.11 18.53
C TRP A 357 13.84 -0.44 19.30
N ARG A 358 12.80 0.35 19.44
CA ARG A 358 11.54 -0.02 20.10
C ARG A 358 10.41 0.76 19.48
N ARG A 359 9.26 0.13 19.27
CA ARG A 359 8.02 0.80 18.93
C ARG A 359 7.02 0.75 20.08
N GLU A 360 6.14 1.71 20.13
CA GLU A 360 4.98 1.67 21.03
C GLU A 360 4.04 0.52 20.62
N ASP A 361 3.37 -0.10 21.62
CA ASP A 361 2.39 -1.15 21.34
C ASP A 361 1.30 -0.61 20.39
N PRO A 362 1.14 -1.20 19.19
CA PRO A 362 0.14 -0.74 18.23
C PRO A 362 -1.30 -0.75 18.78
N LYS A 363 -1.58 -1.59 19.77
CA LYS A 363 -2.89 -1.67 20.42
C LYS A 363 -3.26 -0.38 21.12
N LYS A 364 -2.29 0.34 21.68
CA LYS A 364 -2.56 1.62 22.35
C LYS A 364 -3.11 2.64 21.35
N PHE A 365 -2.43 2.82 20.23
CA PHE A 365 -2.90 3.71 19.18
C PHE A 365 -4.24 3.24 18.59
N GLN A 366 -4.42 1.93 18.37
CA GLN A 366 -5.71 1.42 17.89
C GLN A 366 -6.86 1.70 18.87
N THR A 367 -6.62 1.64 20.17
CA THR A 367 -7.63 1.99 21.19
C THR A 367 -8.05 3.45 21.07
N GLU A 368 -7.10 4.36 20.77
CA GLU A 368 -7.40 5.78 20.53
C GLU A 368 -8.27 5.95 19.28
N LEU A 369 -7.96 5.22 18.20
CA LEU A 369 -8.75 5.25 16.96
C LEU A 369 -10.17 4.68 17.15
N ASP A 370 -10.29 3.59 17.89
CA ASP A 370 -11.58 2.94 18.16
C ASP A 370 -12.53 3.78 19.01
N ALA A 371 -11.97 4.70 19.81
CA ALA A 371 -12.72 5.64 20.64
C ALA A 371 -13.25 6.87 19.87
N LEU A 372 -12.84 7.05 18.61
CA LEU A 372 -13.31 8.17 17.79
C LEU A 372 -14.81 8.06 17.49
N PRO A 373 -15.52 9.20 17.35
CA PRO A 373 -16.92 9.22 16.98
C PRO A 373 -17.20 8.48 15.67
N LYS A 374 -18.36 7.82 15.62
CA LYS A 374 -18.86 7.14 14.43
C LYS A 374 -20.23 7.64 14.04
N GLN A 375 -20.48 7.74 12.74
CA GLN A 375 -21.82 8.04 12.23
C GLN A 375 -22.73 6.84 12.45
N ARG A 376 -23.96 7.12 12.84
CA ARG A 376 -24.98 6.09 12.97
C ARG A 376 -25.67 5.87 11.62
N VAL A 377 -25.52 4.69 11.05
CA VAL A 377 -26.26 4.29 9.86
C VAL A 377 -27.68 3.91 10.24
N ASN A 378 -28.67 4.56 9.64
CA ASN A 378 -30.08 4.20 9.83
C ASN A 378 -30.51 3.20 8.73
N THR A 379 -30.63 1.94 9.10
CA THR A 379 -31.01 0.86 8.18
C THR A 379 -32.54 0.76 7.92
N LYS A 380 -33.33 1.55 8.64
CA LYS A 380 -34.80 1.62 8.48
C LYS A 380 -35.20 3.11 8.39
N PRO A 381 -34.87 3.80 7.29
CA PRO A 381 -35.25 5.19 7.13
C PRO A 381 -36.76 5.33 7.08
N GLY A 382 -37.30 6.23 7.91
CA GLY A 382 -38.70 6.59 7.92
C GLY A 382 -38.81 8.07 7.57
N GLY A 383 -39.05 8.40 6.31
CA GLY A 383 -39.20 9.78 5.88
C GLY A 383 -38.42 10.09 4.58
N THR A 384 -38.38 11.36 4.22
CA THR A 384 -37.58 11.91 3.13
C THR A 384 -36.15 12.11 3.61
N GLY A 385 -35.19 11.43 2.98
CA GLY A 385 -33.76 11.62 3.20
C GLY A 385 -33.15 12.53 2.16
#